data_122d8d02dcb6d8249699dc17e2c51eb4
#
_entry.id   122d8d02dcb6d8249699dc17e2c51eb4
#
_cell.length_a   1.000
_cell.length_b   1.000
_cell.length_c   1.000
_cell.angle_alpha   90.00
_cell.angle_beta   90.00
_cell.angle_gamma   90.00
#
_symmetry.space_group_name_H-M   'P 1'
#
loop_
_entity.id
_entity.type
_entity.pdbx_description
1 polymer ?
#
loop_
_entity_poly.entity_id
_entity_poly.type
_entity_poly.pdbx_seq_one_letter_code
_entity_poly.pdbx_strand_id
1 'polypeptide(L)'
;MSKTILVLGGGWGGLTAAHALRGLVPNDYRIAVIEKSRSFTFYPSFLRVMIGEKPDLDTVESPMKNLLRKDIEIINEEVLRIDPETRTVYTNAQTLQADYLIIAMGSELYPDSIPGFSECALNLFDTKGAFAIHEKLKNFKKGRIAFLITRTPFRCPPSPYEGAMLTEWFMRQRGVRQDVDISIYTPEKQPMPVAGPQVEEIFTQILAGHNINYYPEHSVTRIDGKSNKIYFSNDKEAGYDLLIGIPPHGAPKSIVDSGLTDNSGYIPVHPQTM
;
A
#
# COMPACT_ATOMS: atom_id res chain seq x y z
N MET A 1 39.37 6.70 -5.49
CA MET A 1 38.32 7.18 -6.42
C MET A 1 37.03 7.25 -5.62
N SER A 2 36.30 8.35 -5.74
CA SER A 2 34.98 8.51 -5.15
C SER A 2 34.03 7.46 -5.73
N LYS A 3 33.27 6.76 -4.89
CA LYS A 3 32.30 5.73 -5.30
C LYS A 3 30.90 6.29 -5.30
N THR A 4 30.06 5.77 -6.18
CA THR A 4 28.66 6.14 -6.31
C THR A 4 27.77 5.03 -5.78
N ILE A 5 26.86 5.38 -4.86
CA ILE A 5 25.80 4.54 -4.34
C ILE A 5 24.48 5.09 -4.85
N LEU A 6 23.73 4.32 -5.64
CA LEU A 6 22.37 4.66 -6.06
C LEU A 6 21.38 3.90 -5.19
N VAL A 7 20.42 4.63 -4.65
CA VAL A 7 19.27 4.10 -3.90
C VAL A 7 18.01 4.34 -4.72
N LEU A 8 17.39 3.25 -5.19
CA LEU A 8 16.19 3.32 -6.01
C LEU A 8 14.95 3.28 -5.13
N GLY A 9 14.16 4.36 -5.16
CA GLY A 9 12.97 4.58 -4.35
C GLY A 9 13.24 5.43 -3.12
N GLY A 10 12.43 6.48 -2.95
CA GLY A 10 12.44 7.43 -1.81
C GLY A 10 11.41 7.10 -0.73
N GLY A 11 10.98 5.84 -0.65
CA GLY A 11 10.11 5.36 0.43
C GLY A 11 10.87 5.11 1.73
N TRP A 12 10.23 4.42 2.68
CA TRP A 12 10.81 4.10 3.99
C TRP A 12 12.17 3.41 3.90
N GLY A 13 12.27 2.37 3.06
CA GLY A 13 13.50 1.59 2.91
C GLY A 13 14.62 2.44 2.31
N GLY A 14 14.34 3.18 1.25
CA GLY A 14 15.35 3.98 0.56
C GLY A 14 15.85 5.17 1.40
N LEU A 15 14.95 5.91 2.04
CA LEU A 15 15.34 6.99 2.96
C LEU A 15 16.20 6.47 4.11
N THR A 16 15.76 5.36 4.75
CA THR A 16 16.52 4.74 5.85
C THR A 16 17.90 4.30 5.39
N ALA A 17 17.99 3.62 4.24
CA ALA A 17 19.25 3.16 3.68
C ALA A 17 20.19 4.34 3.36
N ALA A 18 19.68 5.38 2.69
CA ALA A 18 20.49 6.55 2.34
C ALA A 18 21.06 7.29 3.58
N HIS A 19 20.22 7.47 4.61
CA HIS A 19 20.64 8.09 5.87
C HIS A 19 21.65 7.24 6.63
N ALA A 20 21.43 5.94 6.74
CA ALA A 20 22.34 5.02 7.41
C ALA A 20 23.71 5.00 6.70
N LEU A 21 23.69 4.86 5.37
CA LEU A 21 24.91 4.85 4.57
C LEU A 21 25.70 6.15 4.72
N ARG A 22 25.03 7.30 4.73
CA ARG A 22 25.73 8.58 4.90
C ARG A 22 26.49 8.68 6.22
N GLY A 23 26.07 7.95 7.25
CA GLY A 23 26.81 7.84 8.52
C GLY A 23 27.92 6.79 8.54
N LEU A 24 27.95 5.88 7.57
CA LEU A 24 28.84 4.72 7.57
C LEU A 24 29.96 4.79 6.52
N VAL A 25 29.72 5.49 5.39
CA VAL A 25 30.70 5.56 4.29
C VAL A 25 31.47 6.87 4.31
N PRO A 26 32.67 6.94 3.69
CA PRO A 26 33.45 8.16 3.55
C PRO A 26 32.66 9.29 2.89
N ASN A 27 32.98 10.55 3.27
CA ASN A 27 32.27 11.73 2.78
C ASN A 27 32.42 11.98 1.28
N ASP A 28 33.46 11.45 0.65
CA ASP A 28 33.68 11.52 -0.79
C ASP A 28 32.84 10.55 -1.61
N TYR A 29 32.10 9.62 -0.95
CA TYR A 29 31.14 8.79 -1.64
C TYR A 29 29.90 9.60 -2.00
N ARG A 30 29.50 9.55 -3.28
CA ARG A 30 28.23 10.10 -3.76
C ARG A 30 27.11 9.15 -3.37
N ILE A 31 26.10 9.65 -2.66
CA ILE A 31 24.85 8.93 -2.39
C ILE A 31 23.72 9.68 -3.07
N ALA A 32 23.01 9.02 -3.98
CA ALA A 32 21.87 9.58 -4.68
C ALA A 32 20.65 8.69 -4.55
N VAL A 33 19.51 9.29 -4.16
CA VAL A 33 18.20 8.64 -4.12
C VAL A 33 17.46 8.99 -5.40
N ILE A 34 17.01 7.97 -6.15
CA ILE A 34 16.19 8.16 -7.36
C ILE A 34 14.73 7.91 -6.98
N GLU A 35 13.90 8.94 -7.12
CA GLU A 35 12.49 8.87 -6.75
C GLU A 35 11.64 9.70 -7.70
N LYS A 36 10.57 9.10 -8.25
CA LYS A 36 9.68 9.77 -9.21
C LYS A 36 8.79 10.84 -8.56
N SER A 37 8.43 10.63 -7.29
CA SER A 37 7.62 11.60 -6.54
C SER A 37 8.47 12.70 -5.94
N ARG A 38 7.97 13.94 -5.97
CA ARG A 38 8.58 15.06 -5.24
C ARG A 38 8.20 15.11 -3.77
N SER A 39 7.18 14.34 -3.38
CA SER A 39 6.67 14.25 -2.02
C SER A 39 6.76 12.83 -1.50
N PHE A 40 7.08 12.70 -0.24
CA PHE A 40 6.94 11.48 0.54
C PHE A 40 5.55 11.46 1.16
N THR A 41 4.81 10.38 0.95
CA THR A 41 3.48 10.18 1.53
C THR A 41 3.57 9.22 2.72
N PHE A 42 3.06 9.65 3.87
CA PHE A 42 2.97 8.82 5.06
C PHE A 42 1.70 7.96 5.02
N TYR A 43 1.73 6.87 4.28
CA TYR A 43 0.57 5.97 4.04
C TYR A 43 -0.19 5.52 5.31
N PRO A 44 0.45 5.26 6.47
CA PRO A 44 -0.30 4.90 7.68
C PRO A 44 -1.32 5.95 8.11
N SER A 45 -1.13 7.21 7.72
CA SER A 45 -2.08 8.29 7.99
C SER A 45 -3.39 8.17 7.20
N PHE A 46 -3.47 7.36 6.15
CA PHE A 46 -4.70 7.21 5.36
C PHE A 46 -5.88 6.70 6.20
N LEU A 47 -5.63 5.86 7.19
CA LEU A 47 -6.64 5.45 8.16
C LEU A 47 -7.20 6.63 8.97
N ARG A 48 -6.37 7.62 9.26
CA ARG A 48 -6.78 8.85 9.98
C ARG A 48 -7.45 9.84 9.03
N VAL A 49 -7.05 9.86 7.75
CA VAL A 49 -7.72 10.64 6.70
C VAL A 49 -9.15 10.15 6.51
N MET A 50 -9.35 8.82 6.38
CA MET A 50 -10.68 8.26 6.11
C MET A 50 -11.72 8.56 7.20
N ILE A 51 -11.31 8.81 8.44
CA ILE A 51 -12.19 9.20 9.53
C ILE A 51 -12.17 10.71 9.82
N GLY A 52 -11.45 11.51 9.03
CA GLY A 52 -11.43 12.98 9.10
C GLY A 52 -10.52 13.59 10.15
N GLU A 53 -9.64 12.81 10.79
CA GLU A 53 -8.63 13.33 11.74
C GLU A 53 -7.46 14.02 11.02
N LYS A 54 -7.28 13.77 9.74
CA LYS A 54 -6.25 14.38 8.88
C LYS A 54 -6.95 15.01 7.67
N PRO A 55 -7.44 16.25 7.79
CA PRO A 55 -8.32 16.83 6.78
C PRO A 55 -7.60 17.30 5.52
N ASP A 56 -6.29 17.56 5.59
CA ASP A 56 -5.52 18.19 4.53
C ASP A 56 -4.35 17.31 4.05
N LEU A 57 -4.00 17.44 2.78
CA LEU A 57 -2.91 16.72 2.14
C LEU A 57 -1.56 16.97 2.84
N ASP A 58 -1.29 18.21 3.24
CA ASP A 58 -0.07 18.61 3.93
C ASP A 58 0.12 17.90 5.30
N THR A 59 -0.94 17.28 5.82
CA THR A 59 -0.86 16.50 7.06
C THR A 59 -0.34 15.08 6.84
N VAL A 60 -0.27 14.62 5.59
CA VAL A 60 0.12 13.26 5.21
C VAL A 60 1.28 13.22 4.21
N GLU A 61 1.64 14.35 3.60
CA GLU A 61 2.74 14.48 2.66
C GLU A 61 3.81 15.46 3.15
N SER A 62 5.05 15.18 2.77
CA SER A 62 6.18 16.07 3.01
C SER A 62 7.07 16.15 1.78
N PRO A 63 7.56 17.35 1.40
CA PRO A 63 8.51 17.46 0.29
C PRO A 63 9.74 16.58 0.54
N MET A 64 10.10 15.75 -0.45
CA MET A 64 11.23 14.81 -0.35
C MET A 64 12.53 15.48 0.10
N LYS A 65 12.82 16.69 -0.43
CA LYS A 65 14.00 17.47 -0.08
C LYS A 65 14.13 17.82 1.41
N ASN A 66 13.01 17.83 2.15
CA ASN A 66 13.02 18.14 3.58
C ASN A 66 13.36 16.91 4.44
N LEU A 67 13.28 15.72 3.85
CA LEU A 67 13.51 14.44 4.52
C LEU A 67 14.94 13.93 4.32
N LEU A 68 15.67 14.45 3.36
CA LEU A 68 17.05 14.06 3.08
C LEU A 68 18.05 15.02 3.71
N ARG A 69 19.17 14.48 4.18
CA ARG A 69 20.33 15.28 4.58
C ARG A 69 20.87 16.02 3.36
N LYS A 70 21.46 17.20 3.56
CA LYS A 70 21.99 18.06 2.48
C LYS A 70 23.11 17.41 1.66
N ASP A 71 23.76 16.41 2.21
CA ASP A 71 24.86 15.64 1.60
C ASP A 71 24.38 14.33 0.93
N ILE A 72 23.06 14.16 0.77
CA ILE A 72 22.41 13.11 -0.01
C ILE A 72 21.67 13.78 -1.18
N GLU A 73 22.04 13.38 -2.39
CA GLU A 73 21.42 13.88 -3.61
C GLU A 73 20.02 13.28 -3.81
N ILE A 74 19.08 14.06 -4.32
CA ILE A 74 17.79 13.57 -4.82
C ILE A 74 17.74 13.74 -6.34
N ILE A 75 17.50 12.65 -7.05
CA ILE A 75 17.25 12.62 -8.50
C ILE A 75 15.76 12.34 -8.68
N ASN A 76 15.04 13.37 -9.10
CA ASN A 76 13.58 13.29 -9.21
C ASN A 76 13.18 12.75 -10.58
N GLU A 77 13.38 11.47 -10.79
CA GLU A 77 13.19 10.74 -12.04
C GLU A 77 12.55 9.37 -11.79
N GLU A 78 11.90 8.83 -12.83
CA GLU A 78 11.33 7.50 -12.80
C GLU A 78 12.34 6.46 -13.30
N VAL A 79 12.53 5.39 -12.51
CA VAL A 79 13.34 4.24 -12.93
C VAL A 79 12.53 3.39 -13.90
N LEU A 80 13.03 3.24 -15.14
CA LEU A 80 12.38 2.48 -16.19
C LEU A 80 12.94 1.05 -16.34
N ARG A 81 14.26 0.89 -16.12
CA ARG A 81 14.94 -0.41 -16.20
C ARG A 81 16.21 -0.42 -15.35
N ILE A 82 16.57 -1.59 -14.87
CA ILE A 82 17.77 -1.86 -14.10
C ILE A 82 18.56 -2.98 -14.79
N ASP A 83 19.85 -2.78 -14.95
CA ASP A 83 20.80 -3.83 -15.30
C ASP A 83 21.62 -4.15 -14.03
N PRO A 84 21.36 -5.27 -13.36
CA PRO A 84 22.02 -5.60 -12.10
C PRO A 84 23.49 -6.00 -12.29
N GLU A 85 23.86 -6.56 -13.44
CA GLU A 85 25.23 -7.02 -13.70
C GLU A 85 26.19 -5.84 -13.84
N THR A 86 25.80 -4.83 -14.61
CA THR A 86 26.58 -3.61 -14.80
C THR A 86 26.27 -2.54 -13.76
N ARG A 87 25.25 -2.76 -12.91
CA ARG A 87 24.71 -1.77 -11.96
C ARG A 87 24.31 -0.46 -12.62
N THR A 88 23.70 -0.60 -13.81
CA THR A 88 23.23 0.53 -14.62
C THR A 88 21.72 0.73 -14.42
N VAL A 89 21.33 1.96 -14.18
CA VAL A 89 19.92 2.37 -13.98
C VAL A 89 19.53 3.28 -15.14
N TYR A 90 18.45 2.92 -15.83
CA TYR A 90 17.86 3.72 -16.90
C TYR A 90 16.63 4.43 -16.34
N THR A 91 16.65 5.75 -16.38
CA THR A 91 15.54 6.59 -15.99
C THR A 91 14.83 7.19 -17.20
N ASN A 92 13.76 7.94 -16.96
CA ASN A 92 13.07 8.69 -18.01
C ASN A 92 13.88 9.87 -18.56
N ALA A 93 15.03 10.23 -17.99
CA ALA A 93 15.85 11.37 -18.41
C ALA A 93 17.31 11.03 -18.70
N GLN A 94 17.89 10.03 -18.05
CA GLN A 94 19.31 9.70 -18.18
C GLN A 94 19.64 8.23 -17.88
N THR A 95 20.89 7.86 -18.13
CA THR A 95 21.47 6.57 -17.73
C THR A 95 22.52 6.81 -16.64
N LEU A 96 22.38 6.09 -15.54
CA LEU A 96 23.27 6.22 -14.38
C LEU A 96 23.95 4.88 -14.09
N GLN A 97 25.24 4.94 -13.76
CA GLN A 97 26.01 3.76 -13.34
C GLN A 97 26.46 3.94 -11.89
N ALA A 98 26.41 2.85 -11.13
CA ALA A 98 26.77 2.83 -9.72
C ALA A 98 27.90 1.85 -9.42
N ASP A 99 28.66 2.11 -8.37
CA ASP A 99 29.51 1.12 -7.70
C ASP A 99 28.69 0.18 -6.83
N TYR A 100 27.62 0.74 -6.20
CA TYR A 100 26.68 0.00 -5.36
C TYR A 100 25.25 0.43 -5.69
N LEU A 101 24.35 -0.55 -5.74
CA LEU A 101 22.94 -0.34 -6.06
C LEU A 101 22.08 -0.91 -4.94
N ILE A 102 21.17 -0.09 -4.43
CA ILE A 102 20.16 -0.49 -3.44
C ILE A 102 18.79 -0.34 -4.07
N ILE A 103 18.04 -1.43 -4.16
CA ILE A 103 16.69 -1.46 -4.71
C ILE A 103 15.69 -1.42 -3.56
N ALA A 104 15.00 -0.28 -3.39
CA ALA A 104 14.04 -0.02 -2.32
C ALA A 104 12.73 0.59 -2.87
N MET A 105 12.31 0.14 -4.04
CA MET A 105 11.19 0.70 -4.80
C MET A 105 9.81 0.28 -4.28
N GLY A 106 9.76 -0.60 -3.29
CA GLY A 106 8.52 -1.04 -2.64
C GLY A 106 7.63 -1.88 -3.56
N SER A 107 6.31 -1.65 -3.47
CA SER A 107 5.31 -2.33 -4.29
C SER A 107 4.41 -1.32 -5.00
N GLU A 108 3.97 -1.65 -6.20
CA GLU A 108 2.95 -0.93 -6.95
C GLU A 108 1.57 -1.56 -6.74
N LEU A 109 0.53 -0.76 -7.00
CA LEU A 109 -0.86 -1.17 -6.93
C LEU A 109 -1.38 -1.45 -8.33
N TYR A 110 -2.08 -2.57 -8.49
CA TYR A 110 -2.63 -3.02 -9.77
C TYR A 110 -4.17 -3.14 -9.73
N PRO A 111 -4.90 -2.02 -9.50
CA PRO A 111 -6.36 -2.04 -9.37
C PRO A 111 -7.06 -2.61 -10.61
N ASP A 112 -6.55 -2.30 -11.81
CA ASP A 112 -7.15 -2.74 -13.08
C ASP A 112 -6.99 -4.24 -13.36
N SER A 113 -6.18 -4.95 -12.55
CA SER A 113 -6.06 -6.41 -12.64
C SER A 113 -7.28 -7.16 -12.08
N ILE A 114 -8.19 -6.45 -11.41
CA ILE A 114 -9.50 -6.96 -10.96
C ILE A 114 -10.58 -6.19 -11.75
N PRO A 115 -11.32 -6.87 -12.63
CA PRO A 115 -12.39 -6.22 -13.42
C PRO A 115 -13.39 -5.47 -12.54
N GLY A 116 -13.59 -4.18 -12.80
CA GLY A 116 -14.51 -3.31 -12.09
C GLY A 116 -13.96 -2.69 -10.80
N PHE A 117 -12.74 -2.99 -10.38
CA PHE A 117 -12.20 -2.43 -9.13
C PHE A 117 -12.03 -0.90 -9.23
N SER A 118 -11.36 -0.42 -10.27
CA SER A 118 -11.04 1.01 -10.42
C SER A 118 -12.29 1.89 -10.54
N GLU A 119 -13.39 1.33 -11.07
CA GLU A 119 -14.64 2.06 -11.25
C GLU A 119 -15.53 2.04 -10.00
N CYS A 120 -15.41 0.98 -9.18
CA CYS A 120 -16.38 0.71 -8.12
C CYS A 120 -15.83 0.87 -6.71
N ALA A 121 -14.53 0.59 -6.50
CA ALA A 121 -13.93 0.59 -5.18
C ALA A 121 -13.16 1.88 -4.90
N LEU A 122 -13.29 2.40 -3.69
CA LEU A 122 -12.41 3.45 -3.19
C LEU A 122 -11.15 2.80 -2.64
N ASN A 123 -10.01 3.14 -3.21
CA ASN A 123 -8.73 2.56 -2.86
C ASN A 123 -8.22 3.12 -1.53
N LEU A 124 -8.09 2.28 -0.50
CA LEU A 124 -7.57 2.70 0.81
C LEU A 124 -6.08 3.05 0.79
N PHE A 125 -5.36 2.58 -0.22
CA PHE A 125 -3.89 2.73 -0.32
C PHE A 125 -3.42 3.85 -1.23
N ASP A 126 -4.31 4.73 -1.66
CA ASP A 126 -3.92 5.97 -2.34
C ASP A 126 -4.57 7.21 -1.69
N THR A 127 -3.92 8.34 -1.89
CA THR A 127 -4.32 9.61 -1.29
C THR A 127 -5.75 10.01 -1.69
N LYS A 128 -6.08 9.92 -2.99
CA LYS A 128 -7.42 10.29 -3.49
C LYS A 128 -8.49 9.40 -2.91
N GLY A 129 -8.23 8.09 -2.84
CA GLY A 129 -9.14 7.10 -2.27
C GLY A 129 -9.39 7.36 -0.79
N ALA A 130 -8.36 7.64 0.01
CA ALA A 130 -8.50 7.91 1.44
C ALA A 130 -9.41 9.14 1.70
N PHE A 131 -9.21 10.23 0.97
CA PHE A 131 -10.09 11.42 1.07
C PHE A 131 -11.50 11.15 0.55
N ALA A 132 -11.65 10.40 -0.55
CA ALA A 132 -12.96 10.02 -1.08
C ALA A 132 -13.74 9.11 -0.12
N ILE A 133 -13.05 8.21 0.59
CA ILE A 133 -13.63 7.39 1.65
C ILE A 133 -14.20 8.31 2.75
N HIS A 134 -13.43 9.30 3.20
CA HIS A 134 -13.91 10.24 4.22
C HIS A 134 -15.19 10.94 3.77
N GLU A 135 -15.20 11.49 2.55
CA GLU A 135 -16.36 12.18 2.00
C GLU A 135 -17.62 11.28 1.91
N LYS A 136 -17.43 10.00 1.61
CA LYS A 136 -18.54 9.03 1.63
C LYS A 136 -18.98 8.69 3.05
N LEU A 137 -18.03 8.38 3.95
CA LEU A 137 -18.35 7.99 5.32
C LEU A 137 -19.08 9.10 6.09
N LYS A 138 -18.65 10.35 5.95
CA LYS A 138 -19.31 11.47 6.66
C LYS A 138 -20.78 11.69 6.27
N ASN A 139 -21.18 11.23 5.09
CA ASN A 139 -22.56 11.35 4.59
C ASN A 139 -23.32 10.01 4.62
N PHE A 140 -22.66 8.91 4.97
CA PHE A 140 -23.27 7.58 5.01
C PHE A 140 -24.20 7.44 6.19
N LYS A 141 -25.47 7.08 5.95
CA LYS A 141 -26.51 7.00 7.00
C LYS A 141 -26.95 5.57 7.29
N LYS A 142 -27.03 4.73 6.26
CA LYS A 142 -27.48 3.36 6.37
C LYS A 142 -27.00 2.53 5.16
N GLY A 143 -26.92 1.22 5.33
CA GLY A 143 -26.56 0.29 4.26
C GLY A 143 -25.27 -0.50 4.56
N ARG A 144 -24.67 -1.07 3.52
CA ARG A 144 -23.57 -2.03 3.62
C ARG A 144 -22.26 -1.39 3.20
N ILE A 145 -21.30 -1.36 4.12
CA ILE A 145 -19.91 -0.97 3.86
C ILE A 145 -19.09 -2.26 3.75
N ALA A 146 -18.51 -2.50 2.59
CA ALA A 146 -17.66 -3.65 2.35
C ALA A 146 -16.18 -3.22 2.28
N PHE A 147 -15.34 -3.85 3.09
CA PHE A 147 -13.90 -3.83 2.93
C PHE A 147 -13.50 -5.07 2.11
N LEU A 148 -12.79 -4.86 1.01
CA LEU A 148 -12.40 -5.91 0.09
C LEU A 148 -10.88 -6.01 -0.01
N ILE A 149 -10.31 -7.08 0.50
CA ILE A 149 -8.92 -7.47 0.26
C ILE A 149 -8.91 -8.33 -1.00
N THR A 150 -8.29 -7.85 -2.06
CA THR A 150 -8.38 -8.54 -3.37
C THR A 150 -7.41 -9.69 -3.51
N ARG A 151 -6.19 -9.54 -3.00
CA ARG A 151 -5.11 -10.54 -3.08
C ARG A 151 -4.16 -10.42 -1.89
N THR A 152 -3.43 -11.50 -1.63
CA THR A 152 -2.27 -11.56 -0.73
C THR A 152 -1.01 -11.90 -1.53
N PRO A 153 0.19 -11.44 -1.14
CA PRO A 153 0.43 -10.49 -0.04
C PRO A 153 0.06 -9.05 -0.41
N PHE A 154 -0.19 -8.23 0.61
CA PHE A 154 -0.37 -6.79 0.47
C PHE A 154 0.40 -6.06 1.59
N ARG A 155 0.76 -4.80 1.37
CA ARG A 155 1.45 -4.00 2.40
C ARG A 155 0.51 -3.65 3.54
N CYS A 156 1.07 -3.50 4.75
CA CYS A 156 0.32 -3.14 5.95
C CYS A 156 -0.87 -4.07 6.25
N PRO A 157 -0.62 -5.37 6.58
CA PRO A 157 -1.67 -6.36 6.82
C PRO A 157 -2.77 -5.94 7.81
N PRO A 158 -2.51 -5.16 8.90
CA PRO A 158 -3.58 -4.72 9.80
C PRO A 158 -4.52 -3.67 9.21
N SER A 159 -4.13 -2.94 8.16
CA SER A 159 -4.86 -1.75 7.75
C SER A 159 -6.33 -1.97 7.32
N PRO A 160 -6.75 -3.03 6.62
CA PRO A 160 -8.17 -3.24 6.31
C PRO A 160 -9.00 -3.54 7.56
N TYR A 161 -8.43 -4.25 8.52
CA TYR A 161 -9.07 -4.56 9.80
C TYR A 161 -9.20 -3.32 10.67
N GLU A 162 -8.12 -2.56 10.80
CA GLU A 162 -8.10 -1.27 11.49
C GLU A 162 -9.07 -0.28 10.82
N GLY A 163 -9.09 -0.23 9.49
CA GLY A 163 -10.02 0.59 8.72
C GLY A 163 -11.48 0.26 9.01
N ALA A 164 -11.83 -1.03 9.09
CA ALA A 164 -13.17 -1.47 9.43
C ALA A 164 -13.55 -1.10 10.87
N MET A 165 -12.64 -1.26 11.83
CA MET A 165 -12.85 -0.87 13.24
C MET A 165 -12.97 0.65 13.41
N LEU A 166 -12.14 1.43 12.72
CA LEU A 166 -12.24 2.90 12.71
C LEU A 166 -13.55 3.36 12.05
N THR A 167 -13.99 2.69 10.98
CA THR A 167 -15.30 2.97 10.36
C THR A 167 -16.43 2.68 11.35
N GLU A 168 -16.38 1.55 12.06
CA GLU A 168 -17.37 1.20 13.09
C GLU A 168 -17.43 2.28 14.16
N TRP A 169 -16.26 2.66 14.70
CA TRP A 169 -16.16 3.75 15.69
C TRP A 169 -16.73 5.07 15.15
N PHE A 170 -16.39 5.44 13.93
CA PHE A 170 -16.85 6.67 13.28
C PHE A 170 -18.38 6.68 13.10
N MET A 171 -18.99 5.55 12.68
CA MET A 171 -20.44 5.41 12.55
C MET A 171 -21.13 5.48 13.92
N ARG A 172 -20.50 4.96 14.96
CA ARG A 172 -21.00 5.05 16.34
C ARG A 172 -20.98 6.49 16.85
N GLN A 173 -19.89 7.23 16.64
CA GLN A 173 -19.81 8.64 17.00
C GLN A 173 -20.89 9.48 16.30
N ARG A 174 -21.27 9.10 15.09
CA ARG A 174 -22.34 9.76 14.33
C ARG A 174 -23.75 9.30 14.71
N GLY A 175 -23.90 8.33 15.59
CA GLY A 175 -25.20 7.79 16.02
C GLY A 175 -25.96 6.97 14.97
N VAL A 176 -25.26 6.46 13.92
CA VAL A 176 -25.88 5.71 12.82
C VAL A 176 -25.39 4.25 12.74
N ARG A 177 -24.58 3.78 13.70
CA ARG A 177 -23.93 2.46 13.65
C ARG A 177 -24.91 1.30 13.48
N GLN A 178 -26.08 1.38 14.11
CA GLN A 178 -27.10 0.32 14.05
C GLN A 178 -27.75 0.13 12.66
N ASP A 179 -27.68 1.16 11.81
CA ASP A 179 -28.24 1.13 10.45
C ASP A 179 -27.18 0.77 9.40
N VAL A 180 -25.94 0.49 9.83
CA VAL A 180 -24.79 0.21 8.94
C VAL A 180 -24.26 -1.18 9.19
N ASP A 181 -24.25 -2.00 8.14
CA ASP A 181 -23.59 -3.31 8.12
C ASP A 181 -22.15 -3.15 7.62
N ILE A 182 -21.16 -3.60 8.39
CA ILE A 182 -19.74 -3.53 8.05
C ILE A 182 -19.22 -4.96 7.86
N SER A 183 -18.63 -5.23 6.69
CA SER A 183 -18.16 -6.55 6.32
C SER A 183 -16.76 -6.49 5.73
N ILE A 184 -15.91 -7.48 6.04
CA ILE A 184 -14.59 -7.69 5.44
C ILE A 184 -14.64 -8.97 4.60
N TYR A 185 -14.28 -8.86 3.32
CA TYR A 185 -14.13 -9.98 2.38
C TYR A 185 -12.65 -10.14 2.02
N THR A 186 -12.12 -11.34 2.16
CA THR A 186 -10.69 -11.59 2.00
C THR A 186 -10.41 -13.00 1.46
N PRO A 187 -9.34 -13.20 0.66
CA PRO A 187 -8.87 -14.54 0.31
C PRO A 187 -8.19 -15.28 1.48
N GLU A 188 -7.86 -14.58 2.56
CA GLU A 188 -7.24 -15.17 3.76
C GLU A 188 -8.21 -16.15 4.44
N LYS A 189 -7.67 -17.17 5.11
CA LYS A 189 -8.47 -18.13 5.89
C LYS A 189 -8.83 -17.58 7.27
N GLN A 190 -7.92 -16.82 7.85
CA GLN A 190 -8.05 -16.22 9.17
C GLN A 190 -7.59 -14.75 9.10
N PRO A 191 -8.07 -13.87 9.99
CA PRO A 191 -7.60 -12.49 10.01
C PRO A 191 -6.15 -12.40 10.49
N MET A 192 -5.33 -11.62 9.80
CA MET A 192 -3.94 -11.35 10.19
C MET A 192 -3.03 -12.60 10.27
N PRO A 193 -3.02 -13.51 9.26
CA PRO A 193 -2.26 -14.77 9.35
C PRO A 193 -0.76 -14.56 9.53
N VAL A 194 -0.22 -13.43 9.13
CA VAL A 194 1.20 -13.07 9.31
C VAL A 194 1.60 -12.87 10.77
N ALA A 195 0.65 -12.66 11.67
CA ALA A 195 0.88 -12.43 13.10
C ALA A 195 0.77 -13.72 13.96
N GLY A 196 0.36 -14.83 13.35
CA GLY A 196 0.25 -16.15 13.96
C GLY A 196 -1.09 -16.43 14.67
N PRO A 197 -1.33 -17.70 15.03
CA PRO A 197 -2.65 -18.20 15.43
C PRO A 197 -3.29 -17.49 16.62
N GLN A 198 -2.50 -17.06 17.60
CA GLN A 198 -3.01 -16.35 18.77
C GLN A 198 -3.61 -14.99 18.40
N VAL A 199 -2.97 -14.28 17.47
CA VAL A 199 -3.45 -12.98 17.00
C VAL A 199 -4.68 -13.16 16.10
N GLU A 200 -4.72 -14.21 15.29
CA GLU A 200 -5.89 -14.57 14.47
C GLU A 200 -7.15 -14.73 15.33
N GLU A 201 -7.05 -15.47 16.44
CA GLU A 201 -8.16 -15.67 17.37
C GLU A 201 -8.62 -14.36 18.02
N ILE A 202 -7.67 -13.55 18.50
CA ILE A 202 -7.95 -12.25 19.10
C ILE A 202 -8.67 -11.32 18.12
N PHE A 203 -8.18 -11.23 16.87
CA PHE A 203 -8.82 -10.41 15.85
C PHE A 203 -10.23 -10.88 15.51
N THR A 204 -10.46 -12.19 15.44
CA THR A 204 -11.78 -12.77 15.22
C THR A 204 -12.75 -12.34 16.33
N GLN A 205 -12.32 -12.40 17.58
CA GLN A 205 -13.13 -11.97 18.74
C GLN A 205 -13.39 -10.45 18.72
N ILE A 206 -12.39 -9.64 18.41
CA ILE A 206 -12.52 -8.17 18.30
C ILE A 206 -13.55 -7.81 17.22
N LEU A 207 -13.41 -8.36 16.01
CA LEU A 207 -14.34 -8.09 14.91
C LEU A 207 -15.78 -8.46 15.29
N ALA A 208 -15.98 -9.64 15.89
CA ALA A 208 -17.29 -10.09 16.34
C ALA A 208 -17.85 -9.15 17.44
N GLY A 209 -17.02 -8.74 18.40
CA GLY A 209 -17.42 -7.81 19.48
C GLY A 209 -17.84 -6.43 18.99
N HIS A 210 -17.37 -6.02 17.80
CA HIS A 210 -17.75 -4.77 17.13
C HIS A 210 -18.85 -4.95 16.07
N ASN A 211 -19.47 -6.14 15.98
CA ASN A 211 -20.44 -6.49 14.95
C ASN A 211 -19.91 -6.22 13.53
N ILE A 212 -18.65 -6.56 13.26
CA ILE A 212 -18.02 -6.52 11.94
C ILE A 212 -18.01 -7.96 11.41
N ASN A 213 -18.67 -8.19 10.28
CA ASN A 213 -18.71 -9.49 9.65
C ASN A 213 -17.39 -9.80 8.95
N TYR A 214 -16.85 -10.99 9.15
CA TYR A 214 -15.64 -11.44 8.50
C TYR A 214 -15.93 -12.63 7.60
N TYR A 215 -15.60 -12.48 6.31
CA TYR A 215 -15.83 -13.48 5.27
C TYR A 215 -14.49 -13.94 4.70
N PRO A 216 -13.88 -15.00 5.28
CA PRO A 216 -12.66 -15.63 4.77
C PRO A 216 -12.90 -16.37 3.46
N GLU A 217 -11.81 -16.70 2.74
CA GLU A 217 -11.82 -17.52 1.52
C GLU A 217 -12.73 -16.95 0.41
N HIS A 218 -12.87 -15.61 0.38
CA HIS A 218 -13.61 -14.88 -0.63
C HIS A 218 -12.64 -14.17 -1.60
N SER A 219 -12.03 -14.93 -2.51
CA SER A 219 -11.17 -14.38 -3.57
C SER A 219 -12.03 -13.73 -4.65
N VAL A 220 -11.92 -12.43 -4.80
CA VAL A 220 -12.70 -11.66 -5.78
C VAL A 220 -12.30 -12.02 -7.21
N THR A 221 -13.29 -12.18 -8.09
CA THR A 221 -13.10 -12.38 -9.53
C THR A 221 -13.48 -11.16 -10.35
N ARG A 222 -14.54 -10.44 -9.96
CA ARG A 222 -14.96 -9.18 -10.60
C ARG A 222 -15.89 -8.39 -9.67
N ILE A 223 -16.06 -7.12 -9.99
CA ILE A 223 -16.99 -6.21 -9.32
C ILE A 223 -17.92 -5.63 -10.39
N ASP A 224 -19.21 -5.58 -10.09
CA ASP A 224 -20.22 -5.01 -10.98
C ASP A 224 -20.87 -3.79 -10.34
N GLY A 225 -20.53 -2.61 -10.85
CA GLY A 225 -21.05 -1.34 -10.36
C GLY A 225 -22.51 -1.09 -10.73
N LYS A 226 -23.07 -1.77 -11.73
CA LYS A 226 -24.48 -1.60 -12.09
C LYS A 226 -25.41 -2.27 -11.08
N SER A 227 -25.00 -3.43 -10.59
CA SER A 227 -25.76 -4.20 -9.59
C SER A 227 -25.25 -3.97 -8.15
N ASN A 228 -24.15 -3.23 -7.96
CA ASN A 228 -23.42 -3.08 -6.69
C ASN A 228 -23.09 -4.44 -6.06
N LYS A 229 -22.50 -5.34 -6.85
CA LYS A 229 -22.14 -6.70 -6.42
C LYS A 229 -20.67 -7.00 -6.62
N ILE A 230 -20.14 -7.77 -5.67
CA ILE A 230 -18.82 -8.41 -5.73
C ILE A 230 -19.04 -9.89 -6.01
N TYR A 231 -18.29 -10.46 -6.94
CA TYR A 231 -18.34 -11.88 -7.27
C TYR A 231 -17.02 -12.55 -6.86
N PHE A 232 -17.14 -13.75 -6.28
CA PHE A 232 -16.01 -14.49 -5.74
C PHE A 232 -15.79 -15.82 -6.47
N SER A 233 -14.60 -16.39 -6.35
CA SER A 233 -14.21 -17.66 -6.99
C SER A 233 -14.92 -18.89 -6.42
N ASN A 234 -15.55 -18.76 -5.25
CA ASN A 234 -16.35 -19.80 -4.59
C ASN A 234 -17.83 -19.74 -4.94
N ASP A 235 -18.19 -19.14 -6.09
CA ASP A 235 -19.54 -18.94 -6.60
C ASP A 235 -20.48 -18.10 -5.70
N LYS A 236 -19.92 -17.47 -4.65
CA LYS A 236 -20.66 -16.52 -3.81
C LYS A 236 -20.66 -15.13 -4.41
N GLU A 237 -21.62 -14.33 -3.97
CA GLU A 237 -21.69 -12.91 -4.28
C GLU A 237 -22.03 -12.10 -3.01
N ALA A 238 -21.63 -10.84 -3.00
CA ALA A 238 -21.97 -9.90 -1.93
C ALA A 238 -22.38 -8.56 -2.51
N GLY A 239 -23.40 -7.95 -1.91
CA GLY A 239 -23.81 -6.60 -2.29
C GLY A 239 -23.18 -5.57 -1.37
N TYR A 240 -22.97 -4.35 -1.89
CA TYR A 240 -22.42 -3.22 -1.14
C TYR A 240 -23.16 -1.92 -1.51
N ASP A 241 -23.11 -0.95 -0.62
CA ASP A 241 -23.53 0.44 -0.86
C ASP A 241 -22.33 1.40 -0.82
N LEU A 242 -21.25 0.99 -0.14
CA LEU A 242 -19.91 1.58 -0.19
C LEU A 242 -18.87 0.47 -0.22
N LEU A 243 -17.97 0.50 -1.22
CA LEU A 243 -16.88 -0.46 -1.35
C LEU A 243 -15.53 0.24 -1.11
N ILE A 244 -14.81 -0.22 -0.08
CA ILE A 244 -13.45 0.22 0.26
C ILE A 244 -12.52 -0.94 -0.08
N GLY A 245 -11.59 -0.72 -1.02
CA GLY A 245 -10.78 -1.78 -1.58
C GLY A 245 -9.31 -1.68 -1.25
N ILE A 246 -8.70 -2.85 -1.07
CA ILE A 246 -7.25 -3.05 -1.08
C ILE A 246 -6.91 -3.70 -2.43
N PRO A 247 -6.34 -2.96 -3.39
CA PRO A 247 -6.04 -3.52 -4.71
C PRO A 247 -4.90 -4.54 -4.64
N PRO A 248 -4.71 -5.36 -5.68
CA PRO A 248 -3.54 -6.23 -5.77
C PRO A 248 -2.24 -5.42 -5.72
N HIS A 249 -1.26 -5.95 -5.00
CA HIS A 249 0.09 -5.43 -4.91
C HIS A 249 1.05 -6.31 -5.72
N GLY A 250 2.09 -5.72 -6.27
CA GLY A 250 3.15 -6.42 -6.98
C GLY A 250 4.43 -5.62 -7.03
N ALA A 251 5.52 -6.21 -7.51
CA ALA A 251 6.74 -5.45 -7.77
C ALA A 251 6.49 -4.38 -8.83
N PRO A 252 7.17 -3.23 -8.76
CA PRO A 252 7.14 -2.22 -9.83
C PRO A 252 7.46 -2.81 -11.19
N LYS A 253 6.77 -2.33 -12.22
CA LYS A 253 6.94 -2.83 -13.59
C LYS A 253 8.42 -2.82 -14.04
N SER A 254 9.17 -1.79 -13.70
CA SER A 254 10.60 -1.69 -13.99
C SER A 254 11.44 -2.81 -13.36
N ILE A 255 11.04 -3.33 -12.20
CA ILE A 255 11.68 -4.50 -11.55
C ILE A 255 11.37 -5.77 -12.32
N VAL A 256 10.10 -5.97 -12.68
CA VAL A 256 9.65 -7.14 -13.45
C VAL A 256 10.31 -7.18 -14.82
N ASP A 257 10.28 -6.07 -15.55
CA ASP A 257 10.88 -5.93 -16.90
C ASP A 257 12.41 -6.08 -16.87
N SER A 258 13.05 -5.86 -15.74
CA SER A 258 14.50 -6.09 -15.56
C SER A 258 14.86 -7.54 -15.23
N GLY A 259 13.86 -8.44 -15.14
CA GLY A 259 14.10 -9.87 -14.87
C GLY A 259 14.59 -10.16 -13.45
N LEU A 260 14.31 -9.25 -12.48
CA LEU A 260 14.79 -9.38 -11.10
C LEU A 260 13.85 -10.16 -10.18
N THR A 261 12.64 -10.51 -10.66
CA THR A 261 11.64 -11.23 -9.87
C THR A 261 11.70 -12.73 -10.07
N ASP A 262 11.35 -13.47 -9.02
CA ASP A 262 11.08 -14.91 -9.10
C ASP A 262 9.58 -15.20 -9.35
N ASN A 263 9.18 -16.47 -9.13
CA ASN A 263 7.78 -16.91 -9.29
C ASN A 263 6.82 -16.27 -8.27
N SER A 264 7.31 -15.64 -7.20
CA SER A 264 6.49 -14.87 -6.26
C SER A 264 6.07 -13.51 -6.83
N GLY A 265 6.72 -13.07 -7.91
CA GLY A 265 6.56 -11.74 -8.50
C GLY A 265 7.36 -10.66 -7.76
N TYR A 266 8.24 -11.03 -6.83
CA TYR A 266 9.13 -10.11 -6.08
C TYR A 266 10.59 -10.50 -6.24
N ILE A 267 11.50 -9.60 -5.88
CA ILE A 267 12.95 -9.89 -5.86
C ILE A 267 13.22 -10.89 -4.74
N PRO A 268 13.80 -12.07 -5.04
CA PRO A 268 14.20 -13.01 -4.00
C PRO A 268 15.36 -12.43 -3.20
N VAL A 269 15.28 -12.52 -1.88
CA VAL A 269 16.31 -12.03 -0.97
C VAL A 269 16.67 -13.09 0.07
N HIS A 270 17.91 -13.08 0.51
CA HIS A 270 18.31 -13.93 1.63
C HIS A 270 17.82 -13.30 2.95
N PRO A 271 17.10 -14.03 3.83
CA PRO A 271 16.46 -13.45 5.01
C PRO A 271 17.40 -12.73 6.00
N GLN A 272 18.68 -13.05 5.99
CA GLN A 272 19.66 -12.49 6.93
C GLN A 272 20.56 -11.41 6.31
N THR A 273 20.68 -11.37 4.99
CA THR A 273 21.67 -10.49 4.32
C THR A 273 21.08 -9.59 3.25
N MET A 274 19.81 -9.80 2.89
CA MET A 274 19.08 -9.08 1.83
C MET A 274 19.69 -9.33 0.47
#